data_1d390ece8c5e2a3255d5c0d7ebe898b5
#
_entry.id   1d390ece8c5e2a3255d5c0d7ebe898b5
#
_cell.length_a   1.000
_cell.length_b   1.000
_cell.length_c   1.000
_cell.angle_alpha   90.00
_cell.angle_beta   90.00
_cell.angle_gamma   90.00
#
_symmetry.space_group_name_H-M   'P 1'
#
loop_
_entity.id
_entity.type
_entity.pdbx_description
1 polymer ?
#
loop_
_entity_poly.entity_id
_entity_poly.type
_entity_poly.pdbx_seq_one_letter_code
_entity_poly.pdbx_strand_id
1 'polypeptide(L)'
;MEIIRTDVAIIGAGGAGLRAAIALAETDPALSVSLISKVYPMRSHTCAAEGGAAGVIKADDSLDHHFNDTVGGGDWLCDQDAVDYLVQQAPRELLQLEHWGCPWSREPDGSVAVRPFGGMKKQRTWFAADKSGFHILHTLFQTSLRFPSIRRYDEYYATDLIVDDGQIGRAHV
;
A
#
# COMPACT_ATOMS: atom_id res chain seq x y z
N MET A 1 -13.03 -25.31 -18.74
CA MET A 1 -12.78 -23.95 -18.23
C MET A 1 -13.19 -23.97 -16.75
N GLU A 2 -12.28 -23.66 -15.86
CA GLU A 2 -12.59 -23.53 -14.43
C GLU A 2 -13.20 -22.15 -14.18
N ILE A 3 -14.27 -22.11 -13.39
CA ILE A 3 -14.95 -20.87 -13.03
C ILE A 3 -14.78 -20.67 -11.53
N ILE A 4 -14.11 -19.59 -11.13
CA ILE A 4 -13.94 -19.18 -9.74
C ILE A 4 -14.94 -18.06 -9.46
N ARG A 5 -15.72 -18.22 -8.40
CA ARG A 5 -16.68 -17.20 -7.94
C ARG A 5 -16.16 -16.55 -6.67
N THR A 6 -16.27 -15.25 -6.60
CA THR A 6 -15.79 -14.42 -5.48
C THR A 6 -16.64 -13.15 -5.39
N ASP A 7 -16.76 -12.57 -4.21
CA ASP A 7 -17.47 -11.30 -4.04
C ASP A 7 -16.62 -10.14 -4.55
N VAL A 8 -15.29 -10.20 -4.32
CA VAL A 8 -14.34 -9.18 -4.79
C VAL A 8 -13.14 -9.84 -5.43
N ALA A 9 -12.81 -9.42 -6.66
CA ALA A 9 -11.58 -9.80 -7.35
C ALA A 9 -10.61 -8.61 -7.39
N ILE A 10 -9.41 -8.79 -6.86
CA ILE A 10 -8.34 -7.78 -6.86
C ILE A 10 -7.26 -8.26 -7.83
N ILE A 11 -6.99 -7.47 -8.87
CA ILE A 11 -5.94 -7.77 -9.85
C ILE A 11 -4.68 -6.98 -9.48
N GLY A 12 -3.67 -7.71 -9.02
CA GLY A 12 -2.40 -7.19 -8.55
C GLY A 12 -2.20 -7.35 -7.05
N ALA A 13 -1.18 -8.12 -6.64
CA ALA A 13 -0.83 -8.37 -5.25
C ALA A 13 0.41 -7.57 -4.81
N GLY A 14 0.56 -6.34 -5.27
CA GLY A 14 1.50 -5.36 -4.73
C GLY A 14 0.97 -4.73 -3.44
N GLY A 15 1.64 -3.70 -2.93
CA GLY A 15 1.25 -3.03 -1.69
C GLY A 15 -0.21 -2.59 -1.67
N ALA A 16 -0.70 -1.97 -2.75
CA ALA A 16 -2.08 -1.50 -2.84
C ALA A 16 -3.11 -2.66 -2.82
N GLY A 17 -2.87 -3.73 -3.61
CA GLY A 17 -3.78 -4.86 -3.68
C GLY A 17 -3.84 -5.65 -2.37
N LEU A 18 -2.68 -5.88 -1.73
CA LEU A 18 -2.63 -6.52 -0.41
C LEU A 18 -3.34 -5.69 0.65
N ARG A 19 -3.10 -4.35 0.66
CA ARG A 19 -3.76 -3.46 1.62
C ARG A 19 -5.28 -3.43 1.42
N ALA A 20 -5.74 -3.41 0.16
CA ALA A 20 -7.17 -3.48 -0.16
C ALA A 20 -7.80 -4.82 0.29
N ALA A 21 -7.12 -5.94 0.02
CA ALA A 21 -7.59 -7.25 0.46
C ALA A 21 -7.73 -7.34 1.98
N ILE A 22 -6.73 -6.84 2.72
CA ILE A 22 -6.76 -6.79 4.18
C ILE A 22 -7.92 -5.92 4.67
N ALA A 23 -8.12 -4.72 4.09
CA ALA A 23 -9.19 -3.82 4.47
C ALA A 23 -10.59 -4.46 4.29
N LEU A 24 -10.80 -5.15 3.18
CA LEU A 24 -12.05 -5.89 2.94
C LEU A 24 -12.27 -6.97 3.99
N ALA A 25 -11.26 -7.78 4.25
CA ALA A 25 -11.34 -8.88 5.22
C ALA A 25 -11.52 -8.39 6.68
N GLU A 26 -10.98 -7.22 7.03
CA GLU A 26 -11.19 -6.58 8.34
C GLU A 26 -12.60 -5.99 8.44
N THR A 27 -13.14 -5.44 7.35
CA THR A 27 -14.45 -4.79 7.34
C THR A 27 -15.58 -5.80 7.34
N ASP A 28 -15.47 -6.85 6.54
CA ASP A 28 -16.46 -7.94 6.49
C ASP A 28 -15.75 -9.29 6.24
N PRO A 29 -15.55 -10.08 7.29
CA PRO A 29 -14.92 -11.40 7.20
C PRO A 29 -15.72 -12.43 6.37
N ALA A 30 -16.98 -12.17 6.05
CA ALA A 30 -17.80 -13.05 5.22
C ALA A 30 -17.55 -12.87 3.73
N LEU A 31 -16.96 -11.75 3.31
CA LEU A 31 -16.59 -11.51 1.91
C LEU A 31 -15.50 -12.48 1.46
N SER A 32 -15.74 -13.15 0.35
CA SER A 32 -14.70 -13.90 -0.36
C SER A 32 -13.88 -12.98 -1.26
N VAL A 33 -12.59 -12.91 -1.03
CA VAL A 33 -11.67 -12.04 -1.77
C VAL A 33 -10.69 -12.89 -2.57
N SER A 34 -10.69 -12.73 -3.90
CA SER A 34 -9.70 -13.34 -4.78
C SER A 34 -8.61 -12.32 -5.12
N LEU A 35 -7.39 -12.59 -4.69
CA LEU A 35 -6.22 -11.75 -4.97
C LEU A 35 -5.37 -12.41 -6.06
N ILE A 36 -5.39 -11.84 -7.26
CA ILE A 36 -4.81 -12.41 -8.48
C ILE A 36 -3.51 -11.66 -8.80
N SER A 37 -2.44 -12.39 -9.05
CA SER A 37 -1.13 -11.78 -9.36
C SER A 37 -0.36 -12.57 -10.42
N LYS A 38 0.16 -11.85 -11.42
CA LYS A 38 1.00 -12.45 -12.47
C LYS A 38 2.36 -12.96 -11.96
N VAL A 39 2.78 -12.50 -10.80
CA VAL A 39 4.01 -12.95 -10.14
C VAL A 39 3.71 -13.22 -8.68
N TYR A 40 4.56 -13.97 -8.03
CA TYR A 40 4.51 -14.12 -6.57
C TYR A 40 4.55 -12.74 -5.91
N PRO A 41 3.68 -12.41 -4.93
CA PRO A 41 3.50 -11.05 -4.41
C PRO A 41 4.79 -10.34 -4.00
N MET A 42 5.74 -11.07 -3.39
CA MET A 42 7.02 -10.53 -2.96
C MET A 42 7.95 -10.08 -4.10
N ARG A 43 7.56 -10.33 -5.36
CA ARG A 43 8.27 -9.86 -6.56
C ARG A 43 7.63 -8.63 -7.18
N SER A 44 6.65 -8.01 -6.53
CA SER A 44 6.02 -6.79 -7.02
C SER A 44 6.96 -5.57 -6.90
N HIS A 45 6.67 -4.51 -7.66
CA HIS A 45 7.48 -3.29 -7.65
C HIS A 45 7.53 -2.59 -6.28
N THR A 46 6.58 -2.86 -5.38
CA THR A 46 6.61 -2.31 -4.02
C THR A 46 7.92 -2.66 -3.30
N CYS A 47 8.50 -3.84 -3.52
CA CYS A 47 9.76 -4.22 -2.87
C CYS A 47 10.96 -3.40 -3.35
N ALA A 48 10.88 -2.75 -4.50
CA ALA A 48 11.93 -1.88 -5.05
C ALA A 48 11.85 -0.43 -4.54
N ALA A 49 10.85 -0.09 -3.72
CA ALA A 49 10.70 1.24 -3.12
C ALA A 49 11.62 1.38 -1.89
N GLU A 50 12.91 1.59 -2.11
CA GLU A 50 13.93 1.59 -1.05
C GLU A 50 13.95 2.89 -0.23
N GLY A 51 13.47 4.00 -0.80
CA GLY A 51 13.51 5.34 -0.20
C GLY A 51 12.77 5.47 1.12
N GLY A 52 11.64 4.82 1.27
CA GLY A 52 10.74 4.94 2.41
C GLY A 52 9.38 5.51 2.03
N ALA A 53 8.60 5.86 3.02
CA ALA A 53 7.27 6.42 2.85
C ALA A 53 7.10 7.69 3.71
N ALA A 54 6.59 8.76 3.11
CA ALA A 54 6.41 10.04 3.78
C ALA A 54 5.14 10.08 4.63
N GLY A 55 5.27 10.50 5.88
CA GLY A 55 4.15 10.71 6.78
C GLY A 55 4.55 11.57 7.97
N VAL A 56 3.75 12.57 8.28
CA VAL A 56 4.02 13.53 9.37
C VAL A 56 4.00 12.82 10.71
N ILE A 57 5.08 12.96 11.49
CA ILE A 57 5.19 12.41 12.84
C ILE A 57 5.91 13.37 13.81
N LYS A 58 6.78 14.25 13.31
CA LYS A 58 7.54 15.19 14.13
C LYS A 58 6.70 16.42 14.43
N ALA A 59 6.87 16.99 15.62
CA ALA A 59 6.10 18.15 16.08
C ALA A 59 6.40 19.47 15.32
N ASP A 60 7.53 19.53 14.64
CA ASP A 60 7.94 20.68 13.82
C ASP A 60 7.49 20.60 12.35
N ASP A 61 6.70 19.56 12.00
CA ASP A 61 6.11 19.33 10.69
C ASP A 61 4.58 19.40 10.74
N SER A 62 3.92 19.53 9.58
CA SER A 62 2.46 19.58 9.47
C SER A 62 1.96 18.94 8.18
N LEU A 63 0.67 18.60 8.14
CA LEU A 63 0.00 18.11 6.93
C LEU A 63 0.07 19.15 5.81
N ASP A 64 -0.07 20.45 6.13
CA ASP A 64 0.06 21.53 5.16
C ASP A 64 1.47 21.59 4.54
N HIS A 65 2.53 21.41 5.35
CA HIS A 65 3.88 21.32 4.82
C HIS A 65 4.02 20.11 3.89
N HIS A 66 3.47 18.95 4.28
CA HIS A 66 3.52 17.74 3.47
C HIS A 66 2.76 17.92 2.15
N PHE A 67 1.57 18.51 2.21
CA PHE A 67 0.77 18.82 1.02
C PHE A 67 1.53 19.75 0.06
N ASN A 68 2.02 20.87 0.55
CA ASN A 68 2.71 21.86 -0.27
C ASN A 68 4.01 21.31 -0.87
N ASP A 69 4.78 20.52 -0.12
CA ASP A 69 5.99 19.85 -0.65
C ASP A 69 5.64 18.85 -1.75
N THR A 70 4.52 18.11 -1.60
CA THR A 70 4.08 17.12 -2.59
C THR A 70 3.58 17.79 -3.86
N VAL A 71 2.72 18.78 -3.75
CA VAL A 71 2.16 19.51 -4.91
C VAL A 71 3.27 20.30 -5.62
N GLY A 72 4.14 20.97 -4.87
CA GLY A 72 5.28 21.71 -5.44
C GLY A 72 6.30 20.78 -6.09
N GLY A 73 6.58 19.61 -5.50
CA GLY A 73 7.45 18.58 -6.07
C GLY A 73 6.90 17.93 -7.34
N GLY A 74 5.59 17.94 -7.51
CA GLY A 74 4.89 17.50 -8.72
C GLY A 74 4.67 18.61 -9.75
N ASP A 75 5.36 19.76 -9.64
CA ASP A 75 5.22 20.91 -10.53
C ASP A 75 3.76 21.39 -10.73
N TRP A 76 2.93 21.26 -9.68
CA TRP A 76 1.51 21.61 -9.68
C TRP A 76 0.62 20.79 -10.64
N LEU A 77 1.15 19.69 -11.18
CA LEU A 77 0.42 18.80 -12.09
C LEU A 77 -0.34 17.68 -11.35
N CYS A 78 -0.21 17.59 -10.03
CA CYS A 78 -0.88 16.57 -9.22
C CYS A 78 -2.38 16.83 -9.15
N ASP A 79 -3.15 15.76 -9.00
CA ASP A 79 -4.51 15.81 -8.47
C ASP A 79 -4.42 16.20 -6.98
N GLN A 80 -4.79 17.44 -6.67
CA GLN A 80 -4.61 18.01 -5.33
C GLN A 80 -5.55 17.37 -4.30
N ASP A 81 -6.74 16.94 -4.70
CA ASP A 81 -7.67 16.23 -3.80
C ASP A 81 -7.09 14.87 -3.40
N ALA A 82 -6.45 14.16 -4.35
CA ALA A 82 -5.74 12.92 -4.06
C ALA A 82 -4.52 13.15 -3.15
N VAL A 83 -3.78 14.24 -3.33
CA VAL A 83 -2.66 14.61 -2.44
C VAL A 83 -3.15 14.93 -1.04
N ASP A 84 -4.23 15.71 -0.91
CA ASP A 84 -4.81 16.04 0.41
C ASP A 84 -5.21 14.77 1.16
N TYR A 85 -5.94 13.86 0.49
CA TYR A 85 -6.30 12.58 1.06
C TYR A 85 -5.06 11.75 1.48
N LEU A 86 -4.05 11.68 0.62
CA LEU A 86 -2.81 10.96 0.88
C LEU A 86 -2.12 11.48 2.15
N VAL A 87 -1.89 12.78 2.26
CA VAL A 87 -1.13 13.37 3.38
C VAL A 87 -1.87 13.23 4.70
N GLN A 88 -3.21 13.27 4.68
CA GLN A 88 -4.04 13.07 5.87
C GLN A 88 -4.01 11.61 6.34
N GLN A 89 -4.02 10.64 5.42
CA GLN A 89 -4.06 9.22 5.78
C GLN A 89 -2.67 8.62 6.06
N ALA A 90 -1.60 9.15 5.46
CA ALA A 90 -0.26 8.57 5.53
C ALA A 90 0.24 8.30 6.96
N PRO A 91 0.11 9.21 7.95
CA PRO A 91 0.57 8.94 9.32
C PRO A 91 -0.12 7.73 9.94
N ARG A 92 -1.43 7.61 9.75
CA ARG A 92 -2.22 6.49 10.26
C ARG A 92 -1.83 5.17 9.62
N GLU A 93 -1.67 5.14 8.31
CA GLU A 93 -1.31 3.92 7.57
C GLU A 93 0.11 3.47 7.91
N LEU A 94 1.05 4.38 8.14
CA LEU A 94 2.41 4.05 8.54
C LEU A 94 2.47 3.47 9.96
N LEU A 95 1.68 4.01 10.89
CA LEU A 95 1.49 3.44 12.22
C LEU A 95 0.80 2.07 12.15
N GLN A 96 -0.17 1.90 11.26
CA GLN A 96 -0.82 0.61 11.07
C GLN A 96 0.17 -0.45 10.57
N LEU A 97 1.05 -0.10 9.63
CA LEU A 97 2.12 -0.98 9.17
C LEU A 97 3.07 -1.36 10.33
N GLU A 98 3.37 -0.42 11.21
CA GLU A 98 4.15 -0.71 12.43
C GLU A 98 3.46 -1.72 13.34
N HIS A 99 2.16 -1.54 13.59
CA HIS A 99 1.36 -2.48 14.39
C HIS A 99 1.31 -3.88 13.78
N TRP A 100 1.39 -3.98 12.46
CA TRP A 100 1.50 -5.26 11.76
C TRP A 100 2.90 -5.84 11.73
N GLY A 101 3.90 -5.10 12.22
CA GLY A 101 5.27 -5.56 12.40
C GLY A 101 6.28 -5.03 11.36
N CYS A 102 5.98 -3.93 10.66
CA CYS A 102 6.97 -3.28 9.81
C CYS A 102 8.10 -2.70 10.67
N PRO A 103 9.36 -3.12 10.46
CA PRO A 103 10.47 -2.76 11.34
C PRO A 103 11.07 -1.39 10.97
N TRP A 104 10.30 -0.32 11.18
CA TRP A 104 10.79 1.03 10.96
C TRP A 104 12.07 1.30 11.77
N SER A 105 13.01 2.00 11.17
CA SER A 105 14.22 2.47 11.85
C SER A 105 13.88 3.38 13.01
N ARG A 106 14.71 3.32 14.07
CA ARG A 106 14.45 4.02 15.33
C ARG A 106 15.58 4.99 15.68
N GLU A 107 15.20 6.08 16.34
CA GLU A 107 16.12 6.94 17.05
C GLU A 107 16.59 6.27 18.35
N PRO A 108 17.68 6.76 18.98
CA PRO A 108 18.16 6.21 20.25
C PRO A 108 17.15 6.22 21.40
N ASP A 109 16.16 7.13 21.35
CA ASP A 109 15.07 7.23 22.34
C ASP A 109 13.90 6.28 22.05
N GLY A 110 14.00 5.47 20.99
CA GLY A 110 12.97 4.52 20.57
C GLY A 110 11.88 5.12 19.68
N SER A 111 11.87 6.42 19.41
CA SER A 111 10.94 7.03 18.45
C SER A 111 11.27 6.62 17.03
N VAL A 112 10.29 6.73 16.12
CA VAL A 112 10.51 6.43 14.70
C VAL A 112 11.50 7.42 14.11
N ALA A 113 12.55 6.89 13.48
CA ALA A 113 13.50 7.69 12.73
C ALA A 113 12.89 8.12 11.39
N VAL A 114 13.11 9.38 11.03
CA VAL A 114 12.73 9.93 9.72
C VAL A 114 13.93 10.59 9.08
N ARG A 115 13.96 10.55 7.75
CA ARG A 115 15.04 11.14 6.95
C ARG A 115 14.50 12.13 5.91
N PRO A 116 15.33 13.07 5.42
CA PRO A 116 14.96 13.89 4.28
C PRO A 116 14.97 13.06 3.01
N PHE A 117 14.06 13.37 2.08
CA PHE A 117 14.02 12.72 0.78
C PHE A 117 13.48 13.70 -0.28
N GLY A 118 14.16 13.78 -1.44
CA GLY A 118 13.64 14.41 -2.63
C GLY A 118 13.10 15.85 -2.49
N GLY A 119 13.88 16.81 -2.00
CA GLY A 119 13.47 18.22 -1.95
C GLY A 119 12.50 18.60 -0.81
N MET A 120 12.22 17.69 0.09
CA MET A 120 11.39 17.96 1.27
C MET A 120 12.03 19.05 2.15
N LYS A 121 11.23 20.00 2.63
CA LYS A 121 11.65 21.02 3.59
C LYS A 121 11.72 20.49 5.02
N LYS A 122 10.99 19.43 5.33
CA LYS A 122 10.95 18.76 6.63
C LYS A 122 11.22 17.26 6.48
N GLN A 123 11.83 16.67 7.51
CA GLN A 123 12.11 15.24 7.55
C GLN A 123 10.86 14.48 7.97
N ARG A 124 10.26 13.72 7.06
CA ARG A 124 9.03 12.94 7.32
C ARG A 124 9.03 11.56 6.67
N THR A 125 10.14 11.16 6.04
CA THR A 125 10.20 9.85 5.38
C THR A 125 10.57 8.78 6.38
N TRP A 126 9.61 7.93 6.71
CA TRP A 126 9.82 6.71 7.47
C TRP A 126 10.57 5.71 6.61
N PHE A 127 11.50 4.99 7.19
CA PHE A 127 12.33 4.04 6.46
C PHE A 127 12.70 2.83 7.31
N ALA A 128 13.02 1.73 6.67
CA ALA A 128 13.56 0.53 7.28
C ALA A 128 14.90 0.22 6.59
N ALA A 129 15.97 0.79 7.11
CA ALA A 129 17.31 0.80 6.52
C ALA A 129 17.27 1.22 5.03
N ASP A 130 17.73 0.36 4.13
CA ASP A 130 17.72 0.52 2.67
C ASP A 130 16.69 -0.37 1.96
N LYS A 131 15.76 -0.98 2.73
CA LYS A 131 14.80 -2.00 2.23
C LYS A 131 13.35 -1.69 2.62
N SER A 132 12.98 -0.42 2.69
CA SER A 132 11.66 0.00 3.16
C SER A 132 10.52 -0.68 2.42
N GLY A 133 10.54 -0.68 1.09
CA GLY A 133 9.51 -1.32 0.28
C GLY A 133 9.42 -2.83 0.45
N PHE A 134 10.55 -3.50 0.62
CA PHE A 134 10.58 -4.92 0.95
C PHE A 134 9.87 -5.20 2.27
N HIS A 135 10.18 -4.44 3.31
CA HIS A 135 9.56 -4.62 4.64
C HIS A 135 8.08 -4.28 4.63
N ILE A 136 7.66 -3.18 3.95
CA ILE A 136 6.25 -2.83 3.77
C ILE A 136 5.50 -4.00 3.10
N LEU A 137 6.02 -4.47 1.98
CA LEU A 137 5.38 -5.54 1.22
C LEU A 137 5.32 -6.84 2.00
N HIS A 138 6.41 -7.20 2.69
CA HIS A 138 6.48 -8.40 3.52
C HIS A 138 5.48 -8.35 4.68
N THR A 139 5.36 -7.19 5.34
CA THR A 139 4.39 -6.95 6.40
C THR A 139 2.97 -7.13 5.91
N LEU A 140 2.62 -6.51 4.78
CA LEU A 140 1.29 -6.65 4.18
C LEU A 140 1.01 -8.10 3.76
N PHE A 141 1.98 -8.76 3.15
CA PHE A 141 1.85 -10.16 2.76
C PHE A 141 1.60 -11.06 3.97
N GLN A 142 2.42 -10.98 5.01
CA GLN A 142 2.24 -11.76 6.24
C GLN A 142 0.90 -11.46 6.93
N THR A 143 0.48 -10.21 6.94
CA THR A 143 -0.81 -9.82 7.51
C THR A 143 -1.96 -10.42 6.71
N SER A 144 -1.89 -10.43 5.38
CA SER A 144 -2.93 -11.03 4.52
C SER A 144 -3.15 -12.52 4.79
N LEU A 145 -2.11 -13.25 5.23
CA LEU A 145 -2.20 -14.68 5.55
C LEU A 145 -3.05 -14.98 6.79
N ARG A 146 -3.35 -13.99 7.61
CA ARG A 146 -4.20 -14.14 8.81
C ARG A 146 -5.68 -14.25 8.46
N PHE A 147 -6.07 -13.88 7.23
CA PHE A 147 -7.46 -13.80 6.79
C PHE A 147 -7.81 -14.95 5.85
N PRO A 148 -8.54 -15.98 6.31
CA PRO A 148 -8.94 -17.12 5.48
C PRO A 148 -9.85 -16.73 4.29
N SER A 149 -10.52 -15.58 4.38
CA SER A 149 -11.37 -15.04 3.32
C SER A 149 -10.58 -14.53 2.11
N ILE A 150 -9.25 -14.31 2.25
CA ILE A 150 -8.38 -13.90 1.15
C ILE A 150 -7.77 -15.14 0.49
N ARG A 151 -8.25 -15.47 -0.71
CA ARG A 151 -7.68 -16.54 -1.54
C ARG A 151 -6.75 -15.94 -2.59
N ARG A 152 -5.49 -16.38 -2.60
CA ARG A 152 -4.50 -15.92 -3.57
C ARG A 152 -4.40 -16.85 -4.76
N TYR A 153 -4.20 -16.23 -5.93
CA TYR A 153 -3.91 -16.87 -7.19
C TYR A 153 -2.60 -16.27 -7.72
N ASP A 154 -1.50 -16.88 -7.27
CA ASP A 154 -0.15 -16.46 -7.64
C ASP A 154 0.22 -17.05 -9.01
N GLU A 155 0.89 -16.25 -9.86
CA GLU A 155 1.30 -16.61 -11.22
C GLU A 155 0.12 -16.81 -12.20
N TYR A 156 -1.01 -16.11 -11.92
CA TYR A 156 -2.16 -16.01 -12.81
C TYR A 156 -2.13 -14.64 -13.52
N TYR A 157 -2.21 -14.68 -14.83
CA TYR A 157 -2.19 -13.46 -15.66
C TYR A 157 -3.59 -13.08 -16.13
N ALA A 158 -4.09 -11.92 -15.69
CA ALA A 158 -5.37 -11.41 -16.20
C ALA A 158 -5.20 -10.97 -17.65
N THR A 159 -5.87 -11.67 -18.57
CA THR A 159 -5.80 -11.41 -20.01
C THR A 159 -6.84 -10.42 -20.46
N ASP A 160 -8.06 -10.51 -19.91
CA ASP A 160 -9.19 -9.69 -20.31
C ASP A 160 -10.10 -9.36 -19.13
N LEU A 161 -10.77 -8.21 -19.22
CA LEU A 161 -11.92 -7.87 -18.39
C LEU A 161 -13.19 -8.05 -19.20
N ILE A 162 -14.15 -8.79 -18.67
CA ILE A 162 -15.46 -8.98 -19.33
C ILE A 162 -16.37 -7.87 -18.85
N VAL A 163 -16.74 -7.01 -19.80
CA VAL A 163 -17.63 -5.86 -19.57
C VAL A 163 -19.00 -6.19 -20.15
N ASP A 164 -20.04 -6.06 -19.34
CA ASP A 164 -21.44 -6.23 -19.75
C ASP A 164 -22.21 -4.96 -19.35
N ASP A 165 -22.92 -4.34 -20.28
CA ASP A 165 -23.61 -3.05 -20.10
C ASP A 165 -22.76 -1.95 -19.42
N GLY A 166 -21.48 -1.86 -19.76
CA GLY A 166 -20.54 -0.87 -19.19
C GLY A 166 -20.04 -1.20 -17.79
N GLN A 167 -20.41 -2.35 -17.22
CA GLN A 167 -19.94 -2.81 -15.91
C GLN A 167 -18.95 -3.98 -16.05
N ILE A 168 -17.87 -3.92 -15.28
CA ILE A 168 -16.91 -5.02 -15.16
C ILE A 168 -17.38 -5.97 -14.08
N GLY A 169 -17.74 -7.20 -14.45
CA GLY A 169 -18.20 -8.22 -13.48
C GLY A 169 -17.36 -9.48 -13.49
N ARG A 170 -16.46 -9.65 -14.49
CA ARG A 170 -15.65 -10.85 -14.67
C ARG A 170 -14.29 -10.53 -15.30
N ALA A 171 -13.33 -11.43 -15.15
CA ALA A 171 -12.06 -11.39 -15.87
C ALA A 171 -11.64 -12.79 -16.31
N HIS A 172 -10.86 -12.88 -17.38
CA HIS A 172 -10.12 -14.07 -17.75
C HIS A 172 -8.71 -14.02 -17.13
N VAL A 173 -8.29 -15.08 -16.46
CA VAL A 173 -7.00 -15.20 -15.80
C VAL A 173 -6.32 -16.52 -16.17
#